data_9092de2203b294715730fc0388a85e7a
#
_entry.id   9092de2203b294715730fc0388a85e7a
#
_cell.length_a   1.000
_cell.length_b   1.000
_cell.length_c   1.000
_cell.angle_alpha   90.00
_cell.angle_beta   90.00
_cell.angle_gamma   90.00
#
_symmetry.space_group_name_H-M   'P 1'
#
loop_
_entity.id
_entity.type
_entity.pdbx_description
1 polymer ?
#
loop_
_entity_poly.entity_id
_entity_poly.type
_entity_poly.pdbx_seq_one_letter_code
_entity_poly.pdbx_strand_id
1 'polypeptide(L)'
;VEYLYSKGNFFFIEMNTRLQVEHTVTEEVFNIDIVKEQINVAANGKLTINQDQIKKTCHSIECRINAENPITMFPSTGMVKTYHPPGGPGIRIDSLLYSGCSVTSFYDGLVAKLISKGKNRKECIMRLKRALDEYVIEGIETNIQVLKKILSHQDFLDAKFDISWYDRLNS
;
A
#
# COMPACT_ATOMS: atom_id res chain seq x y z
N VAL A 1 -12.22 -11.35 4.02
CA VAL A 1 -12.37 -11.90 5.37
C VAL A 1 -11.08 -11.66 6.12
N GLU A 2 -11.15 -11.09 7.32
CA GLU A 2 -10.00 -10.77 8.15
C GLU A 2 -9.86 -11.75 9.31
N TYR A 3 -8.63 -12.18 9.56
CA TYR A 3 -8.28 -13.10 10.63
C TYR A 3 -7.09 -12.58 11.41
N LEU A 4 -7.12 -12.76 12.72
CA LEU A 4 -5.92 -12.69 13.56
C LEU A 4 -5.21 -14.05 13.52
N TYR A 5 -3.92 -14.03 13.19
CA TYR A 5 -3.10 -15.25 13.21
C TYR A 5 -2.20 -15.26 14.45
N SER A 6 -2.24 -16.35 15.20
CA SER A 6 -1.35 -16.56 16.35
C SER A 6 -1.03 -18.04 16.54
N LYS A 7 0.26 -18.38 16.62
CA LYS A 7 0.77 -19.73 16.93
C LYS A 7 0.10 -20.85 16.11
N GLY A 8 -0.07 -20.63 14.80
CA GLY A 8 -0.68 -21.62 13.89
C GLY A 8 -2.21 -21.59 13.82
N ASN A 9 -2.88 -20.78 14.63
CA ASN A 9 -4.33 -20.66 14.66
C ASN A 9 -4.80 -19.37 14.00
N PHE A 10 -5.97 -19.43 13.34
CA PHE A 10 -6.66 -18.31 12.73
C PHE A 10 -7.93 -18.00 13.53
N PHE A 11 -8.07 -16.74 13.95
CA PHE A 11 -9.24 -16.27 14.66
C PHE A 11 -9.96 -15.26 13.77
N PHE A 12 -11.22 -15.55 13.45
CA PHE A 12 -12.05 -14.65 12.64
C PHE A 12 -12.26 -13.32 13.36
N ILE A 13 -12.10 -12.22 12.64
CA ILE A 13 -12.39 -10.86 13.11
C ILE A 13 -13.63 -10.34 12.42
N GLU A 14 -13.56 -10.15 11.09
CA GLU A 14 -14.64 -9.56 10.32
C GLU A 14 -14.60 -9.98 8.84
N MET A 15 -15.66 -9.63 8.12
CA MET A 15 -15.70 -9.72 6.67
C MET A 15 -16.06 -8.36 6.07
N ASN A 16 -15.17 -7.81 5.26
CA ASN A 16 -15.42 -6.61 4.49
C ASN A 16 -16.02 -6.98 3.13
N THR A 17 -17.30 -6.68 2.93
CA THR A 17 -18.04 -6.97 1.68
C THR A 17 -17.84 -5.87 0.63
N ARG A 18 -16.63 -5.37 0.51
CA ARG A 18 -16.19 -4.30 -0.40
C ARG A 18 -14.76 -4.52 -0.83
N LEU A 19 -14.33 -3.77 -1.84
CA LEU A 19 -12.91 -3.68 -2.17
C LEU A 19 -12.13 -3.06 -1.00
N GLN A 20 -10.98 -3.63 -0.67
CA GLN A 20 -10.08 -3.11 0.37
C GLN A 20 -8.98 -2.27 -0.24
N VAL A 21 -8.37 -1.39 0.56
CA VAL A 21 -7.27 -0.51 0.12
C VAL A 21 -6.11 -1.34 -0.41
N GLU A 22 -5.78 -2.43 0.27
CA GLU A 22 -4.67 -3.33 -0.02
C GLU A 22 -4.91 -4.34 -1.17
N HIS A 23 -6.03 -4.23 -1.90
CA HIS A 23 -6.32 -5.13 -3.04
C HIS A 23 -5.19 -5.17 -4.08
N THR A 24 -4.44 -4.09 -4.21
CA THR A 24 -3.34 -3.96 -5.16
C THR A 24 -2.23 -4.98 -4.96
N VAL A 25 -1.96 -5.38 -3.70
CA VAL A 25 -0.98 -6.46 -3.39
C VAL A 25 -1.44 -7.79 -3.99
N THR A 26 -2.73 -8.11 -3.84
CA THR A 26 -3.33 -9.32 -4.41
C THR A 26 -3.27 -9.28 -5.95
N GLU A 27 -3.62 -8.15 -6.55
CA GLU A 27 -3.57 -7.97 -8.00
C GLU A 27 -2.17 -8.22 -8.55
N GLU A 28 -1.14 -7.62 -7.92
CA GLU A 28 0.25 -7.78 -8.36
C GLU A 28 0.76 -9.22 -8.16
N VAL A 29 0.42 -9.87 -7.04
CA VAL A 29 0.89 -11.23 -6.72
C VAL A 29 0.29 -12.29 -7.62
N PHE A 30 -1.00 -12.14 -7.96
CA PHE A 30 -1.74 -13.15 -8.71
C PHE A 30 -1.99 -12.76 -10.17
N ASN A 31 -1.57 -11.56 -10.58
CA ASN A 31 -1.77 -11.01 -11.92
C ASN A 31 -3.26 -11.02 -12.34
N ILE A 32 -4.11 -10.52 -11.46
CA ILE A 32 -5.55 -10.38 -11.68
C ILE A 32 -5.96 -8.92 -11.50
N ASP A 33 -7.04 -8.51 -12.16
CA ASP A 33 -7.65 -7.18 -12.00
C ASP A 33 -8.98 -7.33 -11.26
N ILE A 34 -8.94 -7.15 -9.93
CA ILE A 34 -10.11 -7.34 -9.06
C ILE A 34 -11.19 -6.32 -9.36
N VAL A 35 -10.82 -5.07 -9.65
CA VAL A 35 -11.78 -4.00 -9.96
C VAL A 35 -12.53 -4.31 -11.24
N LYS A 36 -11.82 -4.75 -12.28
CA LYS A 36 -12.43 -5.16 -13.54
C LYS A 36 -13.38 -6.34 -13.36
N GLU A 37 -13.00 -7.33 -12.56
CA GLU A 37 -13.87 -8.47 -12.25
C GLU A 37 -15.13 -8.04 -11.50
N GLN A 38 -15.01 -7.11 -10.53
CA GLN A 38 -16.19 -6.56 -9.85
C GLN A 38 -17.15 -5.86 -10.82
N ILE A 39 -16.62 -5.02 -11.72
CA ILE A 39 -17.42 -4.32 -12.73
C ILE A 39 -18.09 -5.32 -13.66
N ASN A 40 -17.35 -6.34 -14.11
CA ASN A 40 -17.90 -7.38 -14.98
C ASN A 40 -19.07 -8.13 -14.33
N VAL A 41 -18.91 -8.55 -13.07
CA VAL A 41 -19.97 -9.24 -12.33
C VAL A 41 -21.16 -8.32 -12.08
N ALA A 42 -20.95 -7.06 -11.74
CA ALA A 42 -22.00 -6.07 -11.55
C ALA A 42 -22.79 -5.79 -12.85
N ALA A 43 -22.14 -5.94 -14.00
CA ALA A 43 -22.78 -5.86 -15.33
C ALA A 43 -23.46 -7.18 -15.77
N ASN A 44 -23.77 -8.07 -14.84
CA ASN A 44 -24.34 -9.42 -15.07
C ASN A 44 -23.42 -10.38 -15.85
N GLY A 45 -22.15 -10.11 -15.90
CA GLY A 45 -21.14 -11.04 -16.41
C GLY A 45 -20.83 -12.16 -15.42
N LYS A 46 -19.99 -13.09 -15.84
CA LYS A 46 -19.43 -14.13 -14.95
C LYS A 46 -17.98 -13.79 -14.65
N LEU A 47 -17.45 -14.31 -13.54
CA LEU A 47 -16.01 -14.26 -13.27
C LEU A 47 -15.25 -14.85 -14.46
N THR A 48 -14.23 -14.13 -14.91
CA THR A 48 -13.36 -14.56 -16.00
C THR A 48 -12.21 -15.43 -15.53
N ILE A 49 -11.95 -15.44 -14.22
CA ILE A 49 -10.87 -16.18 -13.58
C ILE A 49 -11.39 -17.50 -12.96
N ASN A 50 -10.56 -18.52 -13.04
CA ASN A 50 -10.83 -19.81 -12.42
C ASN A 50 -9.86 -20.03 -11.25
N GLN A 51 -10.35 -20.51 -10.10
CA GLN A 51 -9.56 -20.69 -8.88
C GLN A 51 -8.30 -21.55 -9.13
N ASP A 52 -8.40 -22.58 -9.93
CA ASP A 52 -7.28 -23.50 -10.23
C ASP A 52 -6.14 -22.84 -11.05
N GLN A 53 -6.44 -21.71 -11.70
CA GLN A 53 -5.49 -20.96 -12.52
C GLN A 53 -4.75 -19.89 -11.71
N ILE A 54 -5.25 -19.54 -10.51
CA ILE A 54 -4.67 -18.52 -9.66
C ILE A 54 -3.41 -19.08 -8.99
N LYS A 55 -2.25 -18.56 -9.41
CA LYS A 55 -0.95 -18.97 -8.85
C LYS A 55 -0.18 -17.74 -8.41
N LYS A 56 0.48 -17.86 -7.26
CA LYS A 56 1.41 -16.83 -6.78
C LYS A 56 2.58 -16.71 -7.74
N THR A 57 2.75 -15.52 -8.37
CA THR A 57 3.79 -15.27 -9.37
C THR A 57 4.97 -14.49 -8.83
N CYS A 58 4.77 -13.71 -7.76
CA CYS A 58 5.78 -12.81 -7.21
C CYS A 58 5.54 -12.50 -5.73
N HIS A 59 6.35 -11.64 -5.15
CA HIS A 59 6.12 -10.97 -3.88
C HIS A 59 5.71 -9.53 -4.13
N SER A 60 4.81 -8.96 -3.31
CA SER A 60 4.41 -7.56 -3.41
C SER A 60 4.28 -6.93 -2.03
N ILE A 61 4.54 -5.63 -1.95
CA ILE A 61 4.38 -4.80 -0.75
C ILE A 61 3.75 -3.48 -1.19
N GLU A 62 2.72 -3.04 -0.45
CA GLU A 62 2.09 -1.73 -0.60
C GLU A 62 2.52 -0.80 0.53
N CYS A 63 2.85 0.45 0.20
CA CYS A 63 2.98 1.57 1.11
C CYS A 63 1.81 2.53 0.89
N ARG A 64 1.03 2.79 1.93
CA ARG A 64 0.00 3.85 1.93
C ARG A 64 0.69 5.18 2.17
N ILE A 65 0.59 6.11 1.22
CA ILE A 65 1.09 7.46 1.36
C ILE A 65 -0.04 8.33 1.89
N ASN A 66 0.10 8.75 3.13
CA ASN A 66 -0.88 9.60 3.79
C ASN A 66 -0.39 11.05 3.86
N ALA A 67 -1.31 11.99 3.66
CA ALA A 67 -1.11 13.40 3.89
C ALA A 67 -1.21 13.69 5.40
N GLU A 68 -0.11 13.50 6.12
CA GLU A 68 -0.03 13.66 7.57
C GLU A 68 1.39 14.08 7.99
N ASN A 69 1.47 14.81 9.08
CA ASN A 69 2.76 15.15 9.68
C ASN A 69 3.45 13.87 10.18
N PRO A 70 4.70 13.59 9.79
CA PRO A 70 5.38 12.35 10.10
C PRO A 70 5.75 12.15 11.59
N ILE A 71 5.59 13.19 12.42
CA ILE A 71 5.91 13.15 13.86
C ILE A 71 4.62 13.07 14.68
N THR A 72 3.68 13.98 14.40
CA THR A 72 2.44 14.11 15.19
C THR A 72 1.30 13.25 14.67
N MET A 73 1.41 12.71 13.46
CA MET A 73 0.39 11.96 12.73
C MET A 73 -0.91 12.76 12.47
N PHE A 74 -0.90 14.07 12.70
CA PHE A 74 -2.04 14.92 12.36
C PHE A 74 -2.16 15.08 10.84
N PRO A 75 -3.41 15.14 10.32
CA PRO A 75 -3.67 15.38 8.92
C PRO A 75 -2.99 16.66 8.42
N SER A 76 -2.36 16.59 7.25
CA SER A 76 -1.77 17.72 6.53
C SER A 76 -2.63 18.05 5.32
N THR A 77 -3.17 19.27 5.30
CA THR A 77 -3.99 19.77 4.19
C THR A 77 -3.26 20.88 3.46
N GLY A 78 -3.59 21.10 2.20
CA GLY A 78 -2.97 22.17 1.42
C GLY A 78 -2.96 21.88 -0.08
N MET A 79 -2.33 22.79 -0.81
CA MET A 79 -2.13 22.63 -2.26
C MET A 79 -0.81 21.90 -2.52
N VAL A 80 -0.88 20.86 -3.30
CA VAL A 80 0.30 20.13 -3.80
C VAL A 80 0.99 21.01 -4.85
N LYS A 81 2.16 21.54 -4.51
CA LYS A 81 2.95 22.40 -5.39
C LYS A 81 3.71 21.61 -6.45
N THR A 82 4.39 20.56 -5.99
CA THR A 82 5.17 19.66 -6.84
C THR A 82 4.72 18.24 -6.60
N TYR A 83 4.48 17.50 -7.68
CA TYR A 83 4.19 16.08 -7.65
C TYR A 83 5.06 15.36 -8.68
N HIS A 84 5.98 14.53 -8.20
CA HIS A 84 6.82 13.68 -9.04
C HIS A 84 6.77 12.25 -8.53
N PRO A 85 5.91 11.39 -9.11
CA PRO A 85 5.81 9.99 -8.74
C PRO A 85 7.02 9.20 -9.24
N PRO A 86 7.53 8.23 -8.45
CA PRO A 86 8.59 7.34 -8.89
C PRO A 86 8.10 6.37 -9.95
N GLY A 87 9.02 5.85 -10.73
CA GLY A 87 8.74 4.88 -11.77
C GLY A 87 9.70 3.69 -11.79
N GLY A 88 9.68 2.97 -12.92
CA GLY A 88 10.61 1.87 -13.20
C GLY A 88 10.05 0.47 -12.92
N PRO A 89 10.83 -0.57 -13.23
CA PRO A 89 10.38 -1.95 -13.18
C PRO A 89 9.87 -2.39 -11.81
N GLY A 90 8.64 -2.94 -11.78
CA GLY A 90 8.01 -3.46 -10.56
C GLY A 90 7.55 -2.38 -9.59
N ILE A 91 7.30 -1.16 -10.07
CA ILE A 91 6.66 -0.08 -9.32
C ILE A 91 5.31 0.23 -9.97
N ARG A 92 4.27 0.28 -9.13
CA ARG A 92 2.93 0.77 -9.46
C ARG A 92 2.55 1.86 -8.49
N ILE A 93 1.88 2.90 -8.99
CA ILE A 93 1.33 3.98 -8.17
C ILE A 93 -0.13 4.16 -8.52
N ASP A 94 -0.97 4.08 -7.51
CA ASP A 94 -2.37 4.48 -7.58
C ASP A 94 -2.51 5.76 -6.75
N SER A 95 -2.77 6.90 -7.39
CA SER A 95 -2.77 8.21 -6.75
C SER A 95 -3.87 9.11 -7.29
N LEU A 96 -4.39 9.97 -6.43
CA LEU A 96 -5.26 11.09 -6.80
C LEU A 96 -4.47 12.40 -7.02
N LEU A 97 -3.16 12.41 -6.70
CA LEU A 97 -2.35 13.63 -6.69
C LEU A 97 -1.91 14.05 -8.10
N TYR A 98 -1.85 15.36 -8.27
CA TYR A 98 -1.18 16.06 -9.36
C TYR A 98 -0.76 17.46 -8.88
N SER A 99 0.22 18.10 -9.55
CA SER A 99 0.64 19.45 -9.19
C SER A 99 -0.51 20.44 -9.36
N GLY A 100 -0.83 21.18 -8.30
CA GLY A 100 -1.97 22.11 -8.24
C GLY A 100 -3.24 21.52 -7.62
N CYS A 101 -3.31 20.23 -7.31
CA CYS A 101 -4.48 19.68 -6.60
C CYS A 101 -4.48 20.12 -5.12
N SER A 102 -5.67 20.17 -4.53
CA SER A 102 -5.86 20.48 -3.10
C SER A 102 -6.20 19.22 -2.31
N VAL A 103 -5.47 18.98 -1.24
CA VAL A 103 -5.79 17.97 -0.23
C VAL A 103 -6.57 18.63 0.89
N THR A 104 -7.77 18.14 1.17
CA THR A 104 -8.71 18.72 2.14
C THR A 104 -8.89 17.82 3.35
N SER A 105 -9.44 18.36 4.43
CA SER A 105 -9.78 17.61 5.65
C SER A 105 -11.11 16.87 5.58
N PHE A 106 -11.82 16.92 4.45
CA PHE A 106 -13.14 16.28 4.32
C PHE A 106 -13.09 14.77 4.07
N TYR A 107 -11.91 14.26 3.71
CA TYR A 107 -11.67 12.86 3.38
C TYR A 107 -10.51 12.30 4.20
N ASP A 108 -10.36 10.98 4.14
CA ASP A 108 -9.19 10.28 4.69
C ASP A 108 -7.88 10.85 4.11
N GLY A 109 -6.82 10.81 4.92
CA GLY A 109 -5.49 11.28 4.53
C GLY A 109 -4.78 10.45 3.46
N LEU A 110 -5.32 9.31 3.03
CA LEU A 110 -4.72 8.47 2.00
C LEU A 110 -4.73 9.18 0.64
N VAL A 111 -3.57 9.59 0.15
CA VAL A 111 -3.44 10.35 -1.11
C VAL A 111 -2.79 9.55 -2.23
N ALA A 112 -2.05 8.51 -1.89
CA ALA A 112 -1.47 7.60 -2.88
C ALA A 112 -1.17 6.23 -2.27
N LYS A 113 -1.09 5.22 -3.13
CA LYS A 113 -0.52 3.91 -2.81
C LYS A 113 0.70 3.69 -3.69
N LEU A 114 1.81 3.35 -3.07
CA LEU A 114 3.03 2.93 -3.75
C LEU A 114 3.19 1.43 -3.57
N ILE A 115 3.14 0.69 -4.67
CA ILE A 115 3.19 -0.76 -4.67
C ILE A 115 4.46 -1.21 -5.39
N SER A 116 5.18 -2.13 -4.76
CA SER A 116 6.28 -2.82 -5.42
C SER A 116 5.96 -4.29 -5.63
N LYS A 117 6.48 -4.85 -6.72
CA LYS A 117 6.56 -6.29 -6.93
C LYS A 117 7.99 -6.74 -7.23
N GLY A 118 8.33 -7.96 -6.85
CA GLY A 118 9.65 -8.53 -7.07
C GLY A 118 9.64 -10.05 -6.90
N LYS A 119 10.73 -10.71 -7.23
CA LYS A 119 10.87 -12.17 -7.11
C LYS A 119 10.71 -12.65 -5.66
N ASN A 120 11.10 -11.80 -4.71
CA ASN A 120 11.07 -12.08 -3.29
C ASN A 120 10.91 -10.79 -2.48
N ARG A 121 10.76 -10.93 -1.14
CA ARG A 121 10.57 -9.81 -0.22
C ARG A 121 11.72 -8.79 -0.25
N LYS A 122 12.97 -9.27 -0.33
CA LYS A 122 14.16 -8.42 -0.37
C LYS A 122 14.15 -7.50 -1.59
N GLU A 123 13.82 -8.02 -2.74
CA GLU A 123 13.72 -7.23 -3.99
C GLU A 123 12.59 -6.20 -3.92
N CYS A 124 11.42 -6.54 -3.33
CA CYS A 124 10.35 -5.57 -3.11
C CYS A 124 10.79 -4.43 -2.21
N ILE A 125 11.43 -4.73 -1.07
CA ILE A 125 11.92 -3.71 -0.13
C ILE A 125 12.95 -2.80 -0.81
N MET A 126 13.89 -3.35 -1.57
CA MET A 126 14.88 -2.58 -2.31
C MET A 126 14.23 -1.62 -3.31
N ARG A 127 13.22 -2.09 -4.06
CA ARG A 127 12.46 -1.27 -5.01
C ARG A 127 11.67 -0.17 -4.32
N LEU A 128 11.01 -0.49 -3.18
CA LEU A 128 10.27 0.52 -2.40
C LEU A 128 11.19 1.61 -1.85
N LYS A 129 12.35 1.23 -1.30
CA LYS A 129 13.32 2.22 -0.78
C LYS A 129 13.73 3.19 -1.88
N ARG A 130 14.15 2.69 -3.04
CA ARG A 130 14.48 3.52 -4.19
C ARG A 130 13.31 4.41 -4.60
N ALA A 131 12.11 3.83 -4.72
CA ALA A 131 10.92 4.57 -5.14
C ALA A 131 10.54 5.67 -4.15
N LEU A 132 10.62 5.41 -2.83
CA LEU A 132 10.37 6.44 -1.81
C LEU A 132 11.43 7.55 -1.81
N ASP A 133 12.68 7.25 -2.22
CA ASP A 133 13.73 8.26 -2.37
C ASP A 133 13.48 9.18 -3.57
N GLU A 134 12.87 8.66 -4.62
CA GLU A 134 12.49 9.43 -5.83
C GLU A 134 11.15 10.15 -5.68
N TYR A 135 10.30 9.77 -4.71
CA TYR A 135 8.94 10.31 -4.59
C TYR A 135 8.95 11.71 -4.03
N VAL A 136 8.57 12.70 -4.84
CA VAL A 136 8.48 14.11 -4.43
C VAL A 136 7.03 14.55 -4.36
N ILE A 137 6.61 14.99 -3.17
CA ILE A 137 5.31 15.61 -2.90
C ILE A 137 5.59 16.84 -2.05
N GLU A 138 5.40 18.03 -2.63
CA GLU A 138 5.62 19.30 -1.93
C GLU A 138 4.33 20.10 -1.77
N GLY A 139 4.24 20.88 -0.70
CA GLY A 139 3.08 21.72 -0.38
C GLY A 139 2.18 21.10 0.70
N ILE A 140 2.34 19.81 0.97
CA ILE A 140 1.75 19.08 2.09
C ILE A 140 2.82 18.23 2.76
N GLU A 141 2.63 17.85 4.02
CA GLU A 141 3.45 16.85 4.70
C GLU A 141 2.92 15.45 4.42
N THR A 142 3.80 14.46 4.41
CA THR A 142 3.44 13.06 4.19
C THR A 142 4.21 12.14 5.11
N ASN A 143 3.71 10.92 5.30
CA ASN A 143 4.36 9.88 6.08
C ASN A 143 5.54 9.17 5.36
N ILE A 144 6.00 9.65 4.22
CA ILE A 144 7.09 9.03 3.45
C ILE A 144 8.34 8.77 4.31
N GLN A 145 8.70 9.71 5.20
CA GLN A 145 9.87 9.56 6.07
C GLN A 145 9.69 8.42 7.08
N VAL A 146 8.49 8.23 7.60
CA VAL A 146 8.15 7.10 8.49
C VAL A 146 8.28 5.78 7.73
N LEU A 147 7.76 5.69 6.52
CA LEU A 147 7.85 4.51 5.68
C LEU A 147 9.31 4.14 5.35
N LYS A 148 10.18 5.13 5.10
CA LYS A 148 11.63 4.91 4.89
C LYS A 148 12.29 4.32 6.15
N LYS A 149 11.94 4.81 7.35
CA LYS A 149 12.43 4.25 8.62
C LYS A 149 12.00 2.80 8.79
N ILE A 150 10.71 2.51 8.59
CA ILE A 150 10.16 1.14 8.67
C ILE A 150 10.89 0.19 7.73
N LEU A 151 11.01 0.54 6.45
CA LEU A 151 11.67 -0.29 5.44
C LEU A 151 13.17 -0.50 5.69
N SER A 152 13.78 0.31 6.55
CA SER A 152 15.19 0.22 6.90
C SER A 152 15.43 -0.47 8.25
N HIS A 153 14.39 -0.69 9.05
CA HIS A 153 14.50 -1.32 10.36
C HIS A 153 14.80 -2.83 10.24
N GLN A 154 15.74 -3.33 11.07
CA GLN A 154 16.18 -4.71 10.98
C GLN A 154 15.06 -5.73 11.20
N ASP A 155 14.19 -5.49 12.18
CA ASP A 155 13.05 -6.38 12.45
C ASP A 155 12.11 -6.47 11.24
N PHE A 156 11.88 -5.33 10.55
CA PHE A 156 11.08 -5.34 9.32
C PHE A 156 11.78 -6.12 8.21
N LEU A 157 13.09 -5.97 8.06
CA LEU A 157 13.89 -6.72 7.07
C LEU A 157 13.84 -8.22 7.34
N ASP A 158 13.93 -8.62 8.61
CA ASP A 158 13.90 -10.01 9.06
C ASP A 158 12.48 -10.60 9.20
N ALA A 159 11.43 -9.79 8.95
CA ALA A 159 10.03 -10.15 9.20
C ALA A 159 9.73 -10.54 10.65
N LYS A 160 10.42 -9.90 11.62
CA LYS A 160 10.27 -10.12 13.07
C LYS A 160 9.43 -9.02 13.70
N PHE A 161 8.17 -8.91 13.33
CA PHE A 161 7.25 -7.92 13.86
C PHE A 161 5.89 -8.54 14.16
N ASP A 162 5.21 -7.93 15.12
CA ASP A 162 3.84 -8.24 15.54
C ASP A 162 2.98 -6.98 15.52
N ILE A 163 1.71 -7.09 15.95
CA ILE A 163 0.73 -6.00 15.91
C ILE A 163 1.11 -4.79 16.78
N SER A 164 1.98 -4.96 17.80
CA SER A 164 2.46 -3.89 18.68
C SER A 164 3.85 -3.38 18.33
N TRP A 165 4.47 -3.92 17.27
CA TRP A 165 5.84 -3.56 16.89
C TRP A 165 5.99 -2.07 16.55
N TYR A 166 5.01 -1.50 15.86
CA TYR A 166 5.06 -0.09 15.45
C TYR A 166 5.02 0.86 16.65
N ASP A 167 4.24 0.55 17.68
CA ASP A 167 4.17 1.35 18.91
C ASP A 167 5.51 1.34 19.64
N ARG A 168 6.18 0.17 19.69
CA ARG A 168 7.52 0.04 20.27
C ARG A 168 8.61 0.76 19.47
N LEU A 169 8.42 0.96 18.17
CA LEU A 169 9.37 1.66 17.33
C LEU A 169 9.39 3.18 17.61
N ASN A 170 8.30 3.72 18.14
CA ASN A 170 8.11 5.15 18.41
C ASN A 170 8.20 5.50 19.92
N SER A 171 8.40 4.51 20.78
CA SER A 171 8.64 4.70 22.21
C SER A 171 10.16 4.81 22.49
#